data_86a17bed4f2405e685db69df56bc8b92
#
_entry.id   86a17bed4f2405e685db69df56bc8b92
#
_cell.length_a   1.000
_cell.length_b   1.000
_cell.length_c   1.000
_cell.angle_alpha   90.00
_cell.angle_beta   90.00
_cell.angle_gamma   90.00
#
_symmetry.space_group_name_H-M   'P 1'
#
loop_
_entity.id
_entity.type
_entity.pdbx_description
1 polymer ?
#
loop_
_entity_poly.entity_id
_entity_poly.type
_entity_poly.pdbx_seq_one_letter_code
_entity_poly.pdbx_strand_id
1 'polypeptide(L)'
;MALVARLLVVDDDPRIRHLLELLLSGAGHQVVLADSAKAALEHLRRETPDLILLDIMMPDMDGLTLLGRIRAVRRLAKVPVIMFTGGGKELEGPSRALGADLFLEKPVSGRRLKEVVENLLAREGYVLPGGERVNSIEEVGSRLRNALPEEARFKLLWRKTASRRALLQNLLAKGWTEALLRRILPGEYDLYDLLGHLAFGWPLVPLRERAARVQDPRLASHLEAYLEEKRLPLEGNGLLEELAQALYA
;
A
#
# COMPACT_ATOMS: atom_id res chain seq x y z
N MET A 1 -9.58 7.05 3.30
CA MET A 1 -8.30 6.54 3.84
C MET A 1 -7.35 6.39 2.67
N ALA A 2 -6.12 6.91 2.78
CA ALA A 2 -5.15 6.86 1.68
C ALA A 2 -4.64 5.42 1.46
N LEU A 3 -4.56 5.00 0.20
CA LEU A 3 -4.03 3.72 -0.21
C LEU A 3 -2.50 3.75 -0.09
N VAL A 4 -1.87 2.82 0.65
CA VAL A 4 -0.41 2.67 0.60
C VAL A 4 -0.04 1.97 -0.70
N ALA A 5 0.53 2.73 -1.63
CA ALA A 5 0.95 2.26 -2.93
C ALA A 5 2.48 2.27 -3.04
N ARG A 6 3.01 1.44 -3.92
CA ARG A 6 4.42 1.48 -4.33
C ARG A 6 4.56 2.38 -5.53
N LEU A 7 5.26 3.50 -5.36
CA LEU A 7 5.46 4.51 -6.39
C LEU A 7 6.90 4.45 -6.89
N LEU A 8 7.08 4.48 -8.20
CA LEU A 8 8.39 4.67 -8.82
C LEU A 8 8.51 6.13 -9.26
N VAL A 9 9.51 6.84 -8.75
CA VAL A 9 9.84 8.21 -9.12
C VAL A 9 11.11 8.18 -9.96
N VAL A 10 11.02 8.71 -11.17
CA VAL A 10 12.12 8.74 -12.14
C VAL A 10 12.39 10.20 -12.52
N ASP A 11 13.54 10.71 -12.12
CA ASP A 11 13.96 12.10 -12.34
C ASP A 11 15.49 12.16 -12.18
N ASP A 12 16.22 12.91 -12.99
CA ASP A 12 17.68 12.99 -12.87
C ASP A 12 18.14 14.02 -11.82
N ASP A 13 17.28 14.99 -11.44
CA ASP A 13 17.59 15.95 -10.38
C ASP A 13 17.41 15.32 -8.97
N PRO A 14 18.48 15.13 -8.19
CA PRO A 14 18.40 14.55 -6.86
C PRO A 14 17.54 15.37 -5.89
N ARG A 15 17.42 16.67 -6.07
CA ARG A 15 16.60 17.55 -5.23
C ARG A 15 15.12 17.30 -5.46
N ILE A 16 14.72 17.11 -6.72
CA ILE A 16 13.35 16.78 -7.09
C ILE A 16 12.99 15.39 -6.58
N ARG A 17 13.86 14.39 -6.78
CA ARG A 17 13.63 13.04 -6.24
C ARG A 17 13.43 13.07 -4.73
N HIS A 18 14.29 13.76 -3.99
CA HIS A 18 14.17 13.85 -2.53
C HIS A 18 12.89 14.58 -2.08
N LEU A 19 12.51 15.66 -2.78
CA LEU A 19 11.25 16.36 -2.49
C LEU A 19 10.04 15.46 -2.72
N LEU A 20 10.00 14.73 -3.84
CA LEU A 20 8.91 13.80 -4.17
C LEU A 20 8.84 12.64 -3.17
N GLU A 21 10.00 12.11 -2.77
CA GLU A 21 10.08 11.09 -1.72
C GLU A 21 9.47 11.57 -0.41
N LEU A 22 9.86 12.74 0.09
CA LEU A 22 9.30 13.31 1.32
C LEU A 22 7.80 13.53 1.23
N LEU A 23 7.30 14.08 0.12
CA LEU A 23 5.89 14.38 -0.07
C LEU A 23 5.04 13.10 -0.13
N LEU A 24 5.49 12.08 -0.86
CA LEU A 24 4.74 10.87 -1.14
C LEU A 24 4.87 9.84 0.00
N SER A 25 6.05 9.73 0.63
CA SER A 25 6.22 8.93 1.86
C SER A 25 5.44 9.54 3.03
N GLY A 26 5.40 10.87 3.13
CA GLY A 26 4.56 11.58 4.10
C GLY A 26 3.05 11.43 3.86
N ALA A 27 2.63 10.97 2.66
CA ALA A 27 1.26 10.55 2.35
C ALA A 27 1.02 9.04 2.61
N GLY A 28 2.04 8.32 3.09
CA GLY A 28 1.94 6.91 3.45
C GLY A 28 2.32 5.93 2.33
N HIS A 29 2.84 6.39 1.19
CA HIS A 29 3.26 5.52 0.09
C HIS A 29 4.69 5.00 0.27
N GLN A 30 4.99 3.86 -0.34
CA GLN A 30 6.36 3.36 -0.50
C GLN A 30 6.95 3.96 -1.79
N VAL A 31 8.05 4.70 -1.67
CA VAL A 31 8.66 5.39 -2.81
C VAL A 31 9.97 4.72 -3.18
N VAL A 32 10.10 4.34 -4.44
CA VAL A 32 11.33 3.85 -5.05
C VAL A 32 11.85 4.94 -5.99
N LEU A 33 13.13 5.28 -5.87
CA LEU A 33 13.75 6.33 -6.65
C LEU A 33 14.62 5.74 -7.76
N ALA A 34 14.54 6.33 -8.94
CA ALA A 34 15.45 6.05 -10.06
C ALA A 34 15.98 7.39 -10.60
N ASP A 35 17.29 7.48 -10.75
CA ASP A 35 18.00 8.66 -11.24
C ASP A 35 18.13 8.75 -12.77
N SER A 36 17.68 7.71 -13.45
CA SER A 36 17.83 7.55 -14.88
C SER A 36 16.81 6.54 -15.44
N ALA A 37 16.55 6.61 -16.72
CA ALA A 37 15.74 5.62 -17.42
C ALA A 37 16.29 4.19 -17.29
N LYS A 38 17.63 4.05 -17.24
CA LYS A 38 18.30 2.76 -17.03
C LYS A 38 17.98 2.19 -15.65
N ALA A 39 18.13 2.98 -14.59
CA ALA A 39 17.79 2.56 -13.22
C ALA A 39 16.28 2.22 -13.11
N ALA A 40 15.41 3.03 -13.72
CA ALA A 40 13.99 2.74 -13.78
C ALA A 40 13.68 1.40 -14.44
N LEU A 41 14.29 1.10 -15.59
CA LEU A 41 14.12 -0.18 -16.29
C LEU A 41 14.62 -1.38 -15.46
N GLU A 42 15.69 -1.21 -14.68
CA GLU A 42 16.17 -2.26 -13.77
C GLU A 42 15.16 -2.56 -12.65
N HIS A 43 14.57 -1.52 -12.05
CA HIS A 43 13.48 -1.68 -11.09
C HIS A 43 12.26 -2.35 -11.73
N LEU A 44 11.85 -1.87 -12.88
CA LEU A 44 10.67 -2.37 -13.61
C LEU A 44 10.84 -3.81 -14.10
N ARG A 45 12.04 -4.34 -14.25
CA ARG A 45 12.27 -5.77 -14.52
C ARG A 45 11.92 -6.66 -13.34
N ARG A 46 12.13 -6.20 -12.13
CA ARG A 46 11.98 -6.97 -10.88
C ARG A 46 10.57 -6.84 -10.32
N GLU A 47 10.01 -5.64 -10.38
CA GLU A 47 8.76 -5.30 -9.69
C GLU A 47 7.84 -4.45 -10.59
N THR A 48 6.54 -4.51 -10.31
CA THR A 48 5.54 -3.66 -10.94
C THR A 48 5.07 -2.64 -9.92
N PRO A 49 5.35 -1.35 -10.11
CA PRO A 49 4.82 -0.32 -9.23
C PRO A 49 3.31 -0.12 -9.45
N ASP A 50 2.66 0.51 -8.48
CA ASP A 50 1.24 0.88 -8.59
C ASP A 50 1.04 2.18 -9.38
N LEU A 51 2.09 3.04 -9.45
CA LEU A 51 2.11 4.27 -10.24
C LEU A 51 3.56 4.70 -10.48
N ILE A 52 3.79 5.36 -11.61
CA ILE A 52 5.09 5.90 -12.00
C ILE A 52 4.97 7.42 -12.14
N LEU A 53 5.84 8.18 -11.46
CA LEU A 53 6.12 9.59 -11.78
C LEU A 53 7.38 9.63 -12.63
N LEU A 54 7.30 10.25 -13.78
CA LEU A 54 8.37 10.20 -14.80
C LEU A 54 8.70 11.58 -15.33
N ASP A 55 9.93 12.02 -15.14
CA ASP A 55 10.42 13.20 -15.84
C ASP A 55 10.69 12.91 -17.33
N ILE A 56 10.47 13.90 -18.17
CA ILE A 56 10.77 13.81 -19.61
C ILE A 56 12.22 14.18 -19.89
N MET A 57 12.70 15.22 -19.21
CA MET A 57 13.99 15.86 -19.54
C MET A 57 15.13 15.17 -18.77
N MET A 58 15.48 13.97 -19.18
CA MET A 58 16.61 13.22 -18.60
C MET A 58 17.72 13.01 -19.63
N PRO A 59 19.00 12.95 -19.20
CA PRO A 59 20.10 12.61 -20.09
C PRO A 59 19.99 11.16 -20.60
N ASP A 60 20.64 10.85 -21.70
CA ASP A 60 20.75 9.55 -22.36
C ASP A 60 19.46 9.00 -22.95
N MET A 61 18.42 8.83 -22.14
CA MET A 61 17.10 8.39 -22.60
C MET A 61 16.03 9.27 -21.95
N ASP A 62 15.31 10.00 -22.79
CA ASP A 62 14.19 10.84 -22.34
C ASP A 62 13.00 10.02 -21.82
N GLY A 63 12.13 10.70 -21.05
CA GLY A 63 10.97 10.06 -20.45
C GLY A 63 9.91 9.60 -21.46
N LEU A 64 9.79 10.22 -22.64
CA LEU A 64 8.86 9.77 -23.67
C LEU A 64 9.30 8.43 -24.26
N THR A 65 10.58 8.29 -24.52
CA THR A 65 11.18 7.00 -24.96
C THR A 65 10.99 5.92 -23.89
N LEU A 66 11.21 6.26 -22.61
CA LEU A 66 10.99 5.32 -21.51
C LEU A 66 9.51 4.94 -21.38
N LEU A 67 8.57 5.90 -21.50
CA LEU A 67 7.13 5.66 -21.51
C LEU A 67 6.72 4.66 -22.60
N GLY A 68 7.22 4.86 -23.84
CA GLY A 68 6.98 3.92 -24.94
C GLY A 68 7.43 2.50 -24.61
N ARG A 69 8.61 2.34 -23.98
CA ARG A 69 9.10 1.02 -23.53
C ARG A 69 8.24 0.43 -22.43
N ILE A 70 7.79 1.23 -21.46
CA ILE A 70 6.87 0.78 -20.40
C ILE A 70 5.58 0.25 -21.02
N ARG A 71 4.98 0.98 -21.96
CA ARG A 71 3.71 0.59 -22.60
C ARG A 71 3.84 -0.64 -23.49
N ALA A 72 5.02 -0.92 -24.04
CA ALA A 72 5.29 -2.14 -24.81
C ALA A 72 5.33 -3.42 -23.93
N VAL A 73 5.52 -3.29 -22.62
CA VAL A 73 5.59 -4.44 -21.72
C VAL A 73 4.22 -4.75 -21.14
N ARG A 74 3.64 -5.90 -21.49
CA ARG A 74 2.25 -6.29 -21.12
C ARG A 74 1.90 -6.09 -19.65
N ARG A 75 2.78 -6.46 -18.71
CA ARG A 75 2.53 -6.32 -17.27
C ARG A 75 2.56 -4.87 -16.79
N LEU A 76 3.24 -3.98 -17.52
CA LEU A 76 3.38 -2.56 -17.20
C LEU A 76 2.43 -1.66 -18.00
N ALA A 77 1.79 -2.19 -19.04
CA ALA A 77 0.99 -1.43 -20.00
C ALA A 77 -0.16 -0.66 -19.37
N LYS A 78 -0.66 -1.14 -18.22
CA LYS A 78 -1.77 -0.53 -17.48
C LYS A 78 -1.33 0.22 -16.21
N VAL A 79 -0.04 0.24 -15.88
CA VAL A 79 0.45 1.00 -14.72
C VAL A 79 0.26 2.49 -15.00
N PRO A 80 -0.43 3.25 -14.12
CA PRO A 80 -0.60 4.68 -14.32
C PRO A 80 0.76 5.39 -14.37
N VAL A 81 0.92 6.27 -15.36
CA VAL A 81 2.12 7.08 -15.53
C VAL A 81 1.75 8.56 -15.54
N ILE A 82 2.31 9.30 -14.59
CA ILE A 82 2.29 10.75 -14.54
C ILE A 82 3.59 11.27 -15.15
N MET A 83 3.49 12.00 -16.26
CA MET A 83 4.63 12.78 -16.75
C MET A 83 4.75 14.04 -15.89
N PHE A 84 5.89 14.21 -15.23
CA PHE A 84 6.15 15.31 -14.29
C PHE A 84 7.40 16.06 -14.71
N THR A 85 7.27 17.13 -15.50
CA THR A 85 8.39 17.76 -16.20
C THR A 85 8.34 19.28 -16.19
N GLY A 86 9.52 19.90 -16.29
CA GLY A 86 9.68 21.35 -16.54
C GLY A 86 9.77 21.73 -18.02
N GLY A 87 9.60 20.77 -18.93
CA GLY A 87 9.82 20.98 -20.37
C GLY A 87 8.71 21.71 -21.14
N GLY A 88 7.66 22.22 -20.44
CA GLY A 88 6.58 22.98 -21.06
C GLY A 88 5.40 22.14 -21.56
N LYS A 89 4.28 22.85 -21.86
CA LYS A 89 3.00 22.22 -22.24
C LYS A 89 2.99 21.57 -23.61
N GLU A 90 3.92 21.91 -24.46
CA GLU A 90 4.08 21.31 -25.80
C GLU A 90 4.37 19.80 -25.73
N LEU A 91 4.89 19.32 -24.59
CA LEU A 91 5.15 17.90 -24.35
C LEU A 91 3.91 17.11 -23.89
N GLU A 92 2.81 17.78 -23.56
CA GLU A 92 1.58 17.11 -23.10
C GLU A 92 0.96 16.26 -24.22
N GLY A 93 0.85 16.79 -25.43
CA GLY A 93 0.29 16.06 -26.57
C GLY A 93 1.05 14.77 -26.88
N PRO A 94 2.37 14.83 -27.11
CA PRO A 94 3.20 13.65 -27.28
C PRO A 94 3.11 12.64 -26.13
N SER A 95 3.09 13.13 -24.88
CA SER A 95 2.95 12.27 -23.69
C SER A 95 1.64 11.48 -23.70
N ARG A 96 0.53 12.14 -23.97
CA ARG A 96 -0.80 11.52 -24.07
C ARG A 96 -0.89 10.51 -25.21
N ALA A 97 -0.32 10.84 -26.37
CA ALA A 97 -0.28 9.96 -27.53
C ALA A 97 0.47 8.64 -27.24
N LEU A 98 1.49 8.68 -26.38
CA LEU A 98 2.23 7.52 -25.93
C LEU A 98 1.57 6.78 -24.74
N GLY A 99 0.43 7.27 -24.27
CA GLY A 99 -0.35 6.60 -23.21
C GLY A 99 0.02 7.05 -21.79
N ALA A 100 0.49 8.30 -21.60
CA ALA A 100 0.53 8.89 -20.27
C ALA A 100 -0.89 9.10 -19.74
N ASP A 101 -1.11 8.78 -18.46
CA ASP A 101 -2.43 8.97 -17.81
C ASP A 101 -2.63 10.41 -17.40
N LEU A 102 -1.55 11.09 -17.05
CA LEU A 102 -1.57 12.50 -16.70
C LEU A 102 -0.26 13.19 -17.07
N PHE A 103 -0.36 14.51 -17.29
CA PHE A 103 0.77 15.42 -17.47
C PHE A 103 0.71 16.52 -16.40
N LEU A 104 1.81 16.73 -15.69
CA LEU A 104 1.99 17.78 -14.71
C LEU A 104 3.25 18.59 -15.03
N GLU A 105 3.07 19.90 -15.19
CA GLU A 105 4.17 20.83 -15.41
C GLU A 105 4.75 21.29 -14.05
N LYS A 106 6.08 21.21 -13.91
CA LYS A 106 6.79 21.75 -12.74
C LYS A 106 6.80 23.31 -12.79
N PRO A 107 6.57 24.00 -11.65
CA PRO A 107 6.36 23.50 -10.30
C PRO A 107 4.89 23.12 -10.00
N VAL A 108 4.70 22.08 -9.20
CA VAL A 108 3.39 21.65 -8.72
C VAL A 108 3.37 21.71 -7.18
N SER A 109 2.27 22.17 -6.60
CA SER A 109 2.11 22.16 -5.14
C SER A 109 2.02 20.72 -4.61
N GLY A 110 2.59 20.47 -3.42
CA GLY A 110 2.53 19.15 -2.79
C GLY A 110 1.10 18.64 -2.58
N ARG A 111 0.13 19.55 -2.30
CA ARG A 111 -1.29 19.21 -2.22
C ARG A 111 -1.81 18.66 -3.54
N ARG A 112 -1.54 19.37 -4.65
CA ARG A 112 -2.01 18.97 -5.99
C ARG A 112 -1.40 17.65 -6.44
N LEU A 113 -0.10 17.44 -6.15
CA LEU A 113 0.56 16.19 -6.46
C LEU A 113 -0.08 15.00 -5.71
N LYS A 114 -0.29 15.13 -4.40
CA LYS A 114 -0.96 14.10 -3.60
C LYS A 114 -2.36 13.78 -4.10
N GLU A 115 -3.18 14.79 -4.31
CA GLU A 115 -4.54 14.64 -4.84
C GLU A 115 -4.58 13.86 -6.17
N VAL A 116 -3.67 14.18 -7.08
CA VAL A 116 -3.59 13.54 -8.39
C VAL A 116 -3.14 12.08 -8.28
N VAL A 117 -2.13 11.81 -7.47
CA VAL A 117 -1.64 10.44 -7.20
C VAL A 117 -2.74 9.59 -6.61
N GLU A 118 -3.42 10.08 -5.58
CA GLU A 118 -4.54 9.38 -4.93
C GLU A 118 -5.69 9.10 -5.90
N ASN A 119 -6.04 10.07 -6.74
CA ASN A 119 -7.10 9.90 -7.74
C ASN A 119 -6.76 8.87 -8.81
N LEU A 120 -5.50 8.80 -9.25
CA LEU A 120 -5.07 7.78 -10.22
C LEU A 120 -5.01 6.40 -9.59
N LEU A 121 -4.50 6.28 -8.37
CA LEU A 121 -4.46 5.02 -7.64
C LEU A 121 -5.88 4.47 -7.37
N ALA A 122 -6.82 5.36 -7.06
CA ALA A 122 -8.22 4.97 -6.85
C ALA A 122 -8.89 4.42 -8.11
N ARG A 123 -8.48 4.89 -9.31
CA ARG A 123 -9.02 4.40 -10.60
C ARG A 123 -8.56 2.99 -10.94
N GLU A 124 -7.35 2.62 -10.51
CA GLU A 124 -6.76 1.31 -10.86
C GLU A 124 -7.24 0.16 -9.96
N GLY A 125 -7.95 0.47 -8.85
CA GLY A 125 -8.48 -0.53 -7.94
C GLY A 125 -7.41 -1.29 -7.14
N TYR A 126 -7.80 -2.40 -6.55
CA TYR A 126 -6.95 -3.24 -5.71
C TYR A 126 -6.52 -4.49 -6.48
N VAL A 127 -5.22 -4.80 -6.49
CA VAL A 127 -4.70 -6.05 -7.05
C VAL A 127 -4.73 -7.11 -5.95
N LEU A 128 -5.49 -8.17 -6.17
CA LEU A 128 -5.65 -9.28 -5.24
C LEU A 128 -4.64 -10.42 -5.52
N PRO A 129 -4.52 -11.39 -4.61
CA PRO A 129 -3.76 -12.61 -4.88
C PRO A 129 -4.21 -13.26 -6.20
N GLY A 130 -3.23 -13.68 -7.03
CA GLY A 130 -3.51 -14.20 -8.36
C GLY A 130 -3.61 -13.15 -9.47
N GLY A 131 -3.42 -11.85 -9.14
CA GLY A 131 -3.39 -10.75 -10.13
C GLY A 131 -4.77 -10.24 -10.56
N GLU A 132 -5.84 -10.71 -9.94
CA GLU A 132 -7.19 -10.17 -10.15
C GLU A 132 -7.25 -8.73 -9.64
N ARG A 133 -7.91 -7.84 -10.41
CA ARG A 133 -8.16 -6.45 -10.00
C ARG A 133 -9.62 -6.26 -9.64
N VAL A 134 -9.87 -5.56 -8.54
CA VAL A 134 -11.19 -5.17 -8.06
C VAL A 134 -11.22 -3.67 -7.77
N ASN A 135 -12.35 -3.02 -7.96
CA ASN A 135 -12.45 -1.57 -7.97
C ASN A 135 -13.00 -0.97 -6.66
N SER A 136 -13.35 -1.81 -5.71
CA SER A 136 -13.87 -1.34 -4.43
C SER A 136 -13.36 -2.16 -3.25
N ILE A 137 -13.37 -1.55 -2.07
CA ILE A 137 -12.98 -2.20 -0.82
C ILE A 137 -13.98 -3.29 -0.43
N GLU A 138 -15.24 -3.16 -0.82
CA GLU A 138 -16.29 -4.15 -0.62
C GLU A 138 -16.03 -5.42 -1.44
N GLU A 139 -15.54 -5.27 -2.67
CA GLU A 139 -15.12 -6.41 -3.50
C GLU A 139 -13.89 -7.10 -2.90
N VAL A 140 -12.89 -6.33 -2.40
CA VAL A 140 -11.77 -6.90 -1.63
C VAL A 140 -12.28 -7.71 -0.45
N GLY A 141 -13.19 -7.16 0.33
CA GLY A 141 -13.80 -7.83 1.48
C GLY A 141 -14.53 -9.11 1.09
N SER A 142 -15.25 -9.09 -0.03
CA SER A 142 -15.94 -10.28 -0.57
C SER A 142 -14.96 -11.38 -0.96
N ARG A 143 -13.87 -11.04 -1.67
CA ARG A 143 -12.83 -12.00 -2.04
C ARG A 143 -12.09 -12.56 -0.83
N LEU A 144 -11.79 -11.71 0.15
CA LEU A 144 -11.17 -12.12 1.40
C LEU A 144 -12.07 -13.09 2.18
N ARG A 145 -13.37 -12.79 2.32
CA ARG A 145 -14.36 -13.71 2.94
C ARG A 145 -14.39 -15.07 2.25
N ASN A 146 -14.37 -15.09 0.92
CA ASN A 146 -14.38 -16.34 0.16
C ASN A 146 -13.06 -17.12 0.29
N ALA A 147 -11.96 -16.46 0.56
CA ALA A 147 -10.67 -17.08 0.84
C ALA A 147 -10.60 -17.70 2.24
N LEU A 148 -11.43 -17.24 3.19
CA LEU A 148 -11.52 -17.78 4.54
C LEU A 148 -12.24 -19.13 4.55
N PRO A 149 -11.85 -20.07 5.44
CA PRO A 149 -12.61 -21.28 5.70
C PRO A 149 -14.04 -20.93 6.15
N GLU A 150 -15.01 -21.80 5.85
CA GLU A 150 -16.42 -21.56 6.16
C GLU A 150 -16.66 -21.34 7.65
N GLU A 151 -15.95 -22.10 8.50
CA GLU A 151 -15.98 -21.99 9.97
C GLU A 151 -15.47 -20.62 10.46
N ALA A 152 -14.54 -19.98 9.75
CA ALA A 152 -14.01 -18.67 10.11
C ALA A 152 -14.96 -17.49 9.80
N ARG A 153 -16.04 -17.77 9.09
CA ARG A 153 -17.06 -16.77 8.78
C ARG A 153 -17.92 -16.41 10.00
N PHE A 154 -17.82 -17.20 11.08
CA PHE A 154 -18.53 -16.94 12.33
C PHE A 154 -17.67 -16.12 13.29
N LYS A 155 -18.19 -14.99 13.77
CA LYS A 155 -17.54 -14.04 14.69
C LYS A 155 -16.92 -14.69 15.96
N LEU A 156 -17.41 -15.86 16.39
CA LEU A 156 -16.98 -16.56 17.59
C LEU A 156 -15.57 -17.16 17.50
N LEU A 157 -15.15 -17.62 16.30
CA LEU A 157 -13.82 -18.21 16.10
C LEU A 157 -12.71 -17.15 16.12
N TRP A 158 -13.06 -15.90 15.82
CA TRP A 158 -12.12 -14.79 15.82
C TRP A 158 -11.59 -14.41 17.20
N ARG A 159 -12.26 -14.85 18.27
CA ARG A 159 -11.87 -14.58 19.66
C ARG A 159 -10.82 -15.55 20.22
N LYS A 160 -10.53 -16.66 19.53
CA LYS A 160 -9.54 -17.67 19.98
C LYS A 160 -8.20 -17.47 19.28
N THR A 161 -7.12 -17.21 20.03
CA THR A 161 -5.77 -16.95 19.50
C THR A 161 -5.24 -18.05 18.60
N ALA A 162 -5.45 -19.33 18.97
CA ALA A 162 -5.04 -20.45 18.15
C ALA A 162 -5.76 -20.50 16.79
N SER A 163 -7.07 -20.19 16.79
CA SER A 163 -7.87 -20.12 15.55
C SER A 163 -7.42 -18.96 14.65
N ARG A 164 -7.07 -17.80 15.22
CA ARG A 164 -6.52 -16.66 14.45
C ARG A 164 -5.23 -17.02 13.73
N ARG A 165 -4.29 -17.68 14.43
CA ARG A 165 -3.01 -18.09 13.84
C ARG A 165 -3.24 -19.03 12.66
N ALA A 166 -4.10 -20.03 12.80
CA ALA A 166 -4.43 -20.97 11.72
C ALA A 166 -5.10 -20.27 10.54
N LEU A 167 -5.99 -19.31 10.80
CA LEU A 167 -6.64 -18.50 9.77
C LEU A 167 -5.64 -17.63 8.99
N LEU A 168 -4.73 -16.97 9.71
CA LEU A 168 -3.68 -16.16 9.10
C LEU A 168 -2.78 -17.02 8.21
N GLN A 169 -2.34 -18.18 8.69
CA GLN A 169 -1.53 -19.11 7.89
C GLN A 169 -2.24 -19.56 6.62
N ASN A 170 -3.54 -19.85 6.70
CA ASN A 170 -4.35 -20.22 5.53
C ASN A 170 -4.44 -19.08 4.52
N LEU A 171 -4.65 -17.84 4.98
CA LEU A 171 -4.71 -16.66 4.11
C LEU A 171 -3.35 -16.37 3.46
N LEU A 172 -2.26 -16.47 4.22
CA LEU A 172 -0.90 -16.32 3.70
C LEU A 172 -0.59 -17.34 2.61
N ALA A 173 -0.97 -18.59 2.81
CA ALA A 173 -0.83 -19.66 1.80
C ALA A 173 -1.62 -19.37 0.52
N LYS A 174 -2.70 -18.59 0.60
CA LYS A 174 -3.50 -18.12 -0.54
C LYS A 174 -3.02 -16.78 -1.10
N GLY A 175 -1.88 -16.25 -0.66
CA GLY A 175 -1.30 -15.01 -1.15
C GLY A 175 -1.83 -13.72 -0.49
N TRP A 176 -2.69 -13.81 0.53
CA TRP A 176 -3.13 -12.66 1.32
C TRP A 176 -2.06 -12.26 2.33
N THR A 177 -1.04 -11.58 1.87
CA THR A 177 0.09 -11.16 2.72
C THR A 177 -0.25 -9.95 3.58
N GLU A 178 0.45 -9.79 4.72
CA GLU A 178 0.32 -8.59 5.55
C GLU A 178 0.62 -7.32 4.74
N ALA A 179 1.65 -7.35 3.89
CA ALA A 179 2.00 -6.23 3.02
C ALA A 179 0.84 -5.85 2.09
N LEU A 180 0.14 -6.84 1.50
CA LEU A 180 -1.04 -6.59 0.69
C LEU A 180 -2.18 -5.97 1.51
N LEU A 181 -2.47 -6.53 2.69
CA LEU A 181 -3.56 -6.05 3.54
C LEU A 181 -3.30 -4.61 4.02
N ARG A 182 -2.06 -4.28 4.39
CA ARG A 182 -1.66 -2.93 4.78
C ARG A 182 -1.64 -1.94 3.61
N ARG A 183 -1.45 -2.42 2.38
CA ARG A 183 -1.66 -1.61 1.18
C ARG A 183 -3.13 -1.22 0.98
N ILE A 184 -4.04 -2.15 1.24
CA ILE A 184 -5.49 -1.93 1.08
C ILE A 184 -6.00 -0.98 2.17
N LEU A 185 -5.56 -1.18 3.41
CA LEU A 185 -5.94 -0.36 4.57
C LEU A 185 -4.68 0.06 5.35
N PRO A 186 -4.12 1.23 5.04
CA PRO A 186 -2.96 1.75 5.76
C PRO A 186 -3.32 2.23 7.16
N GLY A 187 -2.37 2.10 8.09
CA GLY A 187 -2.50 2.58 9.46
C GLY A 187 -1.89 1.62 10.49
N GLU A 188 -1.78 2.09 11.73
CA GLU A 188 -1.30 1.30 12.87
C GLU A 188 -2.46 0.47 13.45
N TYR A 189 -2.86 -0.57 12.73
CA TYR A 189 -3.90 -1.50 13.14
C TYR A 189 -3.31 -2.89 13.36
N ASP A 190 -3.89 -3.63 14.27
CA ASP A 190 -3.63 -5.06 14.36
C ASP A 190 -4.05 -5.78 13.06
N LEU A 191 -3.28 -6.77 12.64
CA LEU A 191 -3.55 -7.50 11.40
C LEU A 191 -4.92 -8.18 11.41
N TYR A 192 -5.35 -8.67 12.56
CA TYR A 192 -6.66 -9.31 12.70
C TYR A 192 -7.81 -8.30 12.64
N ASP A 193 -7.60 -7.07 13.14
CA ASP A 193 -8.57 -5.99 12.98
C ASP A 193 -8.73 -5.59 11.53
N LEU A 194 -7.62 -5.50 10.79
CA LEU A 194 -7.64 -5.27 9.35
C LEU A 194 -8.44 -6.35 8.62
N LEU A 195 -8.17 -7.62 8.94
CA LEU A 195 -8.90 -8.76 8.36
C LEU A 195 -10.39 -8.71 8.74
N GLY A 196 -10.70 -8.45 10.00
CA GLY A 196 -12.07 -8.36 10.48
C GLY A 196 -12.84 -7.20 9.85
N HIS A 197 -12.19 -6.05 9.68
CA HIS A 197 -12.78 -4.91 9.00
C HIS A 197 -13.03 -5.20 7.51
N LEU A 198 -12.02 -5.67 6.79
CA LEU A 198 -12.14 -5.97 5.37
C LEU A 198 -13.17 -7.07 5.09
N ALA A 199 -13.12 -8.17 5.86
CA ALA A 199 -13.99 -9.32 5.60
C ALA A 199 -15.43 -9.14 6.13
N PHE A 200 -15.62 -8.42 7.23
CA PHE A 200 -16.89 -8.41 7.96
C PHE A 200 -17.42 -7.01 8.30
N GLY A 201 -16.72 -5.94 7.88
CA GLY A 201 -17.11 -4.56 8.17
C GLY A 201 -17.02 -4.19 9.65
N TRP A 202 -16.16 -4.85 10.43
CA TRP A 202 -16.00 -4.52 11.85
C TRP A 202 -15.41 -3.13 12.04
N PRO A 203 -15.73 -2.45 13.14
CA PRO A 203 -15.10 -1.18 13.47
C PRO A 203 -13.58 -1.32 13.50
N LEU A 204 -12.87 -0.47 12.76
CA LEU A 204 -11.42 -0.43 12.73
C LEU A 204 -10.94 0.57 13.78
N VAL A 205 -10.42 0.06 14.88
CA VAL A 205 -9.91 0.88 15.98
C VAL A 205 -8.39 0.77 16.02
N PRO A 206 -7.65 1.91 16.05
CA PRO A 206 -6.20 1.88 16.18
C PRO A 206 -5.77 1.10 17.43
N LEU A 207 -4.69 0.32 17.31
CA LEU A 207 -4.20 -0.51 18.41
C LEU A 207 -3.87 0.32 19.65
N ARG A 208 -3.30 1.53 19.48
CA ARG A 208 -3.04 2.48 20.58
C ARG A 208 -4.31 2.87 21.33
N GLU A 209 -5.41 3.10 20.62
CA GLU A 209 -6.68 3.46 21.23
C GLU A 209 -7.29 2.29 22.02
N ARG A 210 -7.13 1.05 21.53
CA ARG A 210 -7.54 -0.15 22.27
C ARG A 210 -6.68 -0.36 23.52
N ALA A 211 -5.36 -0.23 23.39
CA ALA A 211 -4.44 -0.35 24.49
C ALA A 211 -4.75 0.63 25.63
N ALA A 212 -5.12 1.87 25.29
CA ALA A 212 -5.51 2.89 26.26
C ALA A 212 -6.79 2.54 27.07
N ARG A 213 -7.60 1.60 26.60
CA ARG A 213 -8.83 1.15 27.29
C ARG A 213 -8.57 -0.03 28.25
N VAL A 214 -7.39 -0.62 28.22
CA VAL A 214 -7.04 -1.76 29.07
C VAL A 214 -6.80 -1.26 30.50
N GLN A 215 -7.63 -1.74 31.43
CA GLN A 215 -7.59 -1.32 32.84
C GLN A 215 -6.54 -2.04 33.67
N ASP A 216 -6.11 -3.24 33.27
CA ASP A 216 -5.08 -4.01 33.96
C ASP A 216 -3.69 -3.39 33.72
N PRO A 217 -3.03 -2.83 34.74
CA PRO A 217 -1.73 -2.13 34.57
C PRO A 217 -0.62 -3.05 34.03
N ARG A 218 -0.64 -4.35 34.34
CA ARG A 218 0.33 -5.31 33.85
C ARG A 218 0.16 -5.52 32.35
N LEU A 219 -1.09 -5.69 31.87
CA LEU A 219 -1.39 -5.86 30.46
C LEU A 219 -1.16 -4.56 29.67
N ALA A 220 -1.50 -3.41 30.26
CA ALA A 220 -1.24 -2.11 29.66
C ALA A 220 0.27 -1.87 29.42
N SER A 221 1.12 -2.19 30.42
CA SER A 221 2.58 -2.08 30.28
C SER A 221 3.15 -2.97 29.18
N HIS A 222 2.65 -4.20 29.04
CA HIS A 222 3.06 -5.09 27.95
C HIS A 222 2.62 -4.58 26.57
N LEU A 223 1.44 -3.95 26.48
CA LEU A 223 0.95 -3.35 25.24
C LEU A 223 1.73 -2.11 24.86
N GLU A 224 2.10 -1.27 25.81
CA GLU A 224 2.98 -0.11 25.55
C GLU A 224 4.34 -0.56 25.05
N ALA A 225 4.99 -1.52 25.69
CA ALA A 225 6.25 -2.09 25.22
C ALA A 225 6.13 -2.67 23.79
N TYR A 226 5.03 -3.34 23.48
CA TYR A 226 4.78 -3.83 22.13
C TYR A 226 4.63 -2.70 21.10
N LEU A 227 3.91 -1.66 21.45
CA LEU A 227 3.68 -0.50 20.56
C LEU A 227 4.97 0.27 20.27
N GLU A 228 5.88 0.32 21.24
CA GLU A 228 7.20 0.98 21.10
C GLU A 228 8.21 0.11 20.35
N GLU A 229 8.34 -1.16 20.73
CA GLU A 229 9.40 -2.04 20.24
C GLU A 229 8.96 -2.97 19.11
N LYS A 230 7.67 -3.05 18.79
CA LYS A 230 7.06 -4.03 17.88
C LYS A 230 7.40 -5.49 18.22
N ARG A 231 7.70 -5.76 19.48
CA ARG A 231 8.06 -7.08 20.00
C ARG A 231 7.15 -7.43 21.18
N LEU A 232 6.19 -8.30 20.96
CA LEU A 232 5.55 -9.01 22.08
C LEU A 232 6.54 -10.07 22.59
N PRO A 233 6.77 -10.17 23.91
CA PRO A 233 7.43 -11.33 24.48
C PRO A 233 6.47 -12.52 24.37
N LEU A 234 6.60 -13.28 23.26
CA LEU A 234 5.61 -14.25 22.80
C LEU A 234 5.85 -15.67 23.29
N GLU A 235 6.81 -15.90 24.16
CA GLU A 235 7.09 -17.23 24.67
C GLU A 235 6.62 -17.38 26.11
N GLY A 236 5.55 -18.14 26.28
CA GLY A 236 5.12 -18.77 27.54
C GLY A 236 3.95 -18.07 28.25
N ASN A 237 2.99 -18.88 28.65
CA ASN A 237 2.07 -18.67 29.78
C ASN A 237 0.80 -17.82 29.58
N GLY A 238 0.06 -18.00 28.50
CA GLY A 238 -1.32 -17.45 28.46
C GLY A 238 -1.41 -15.92 28.28
N LEU A 239 -0.29 -15.20 28.38
CA LEU A 239 -0.25 -13.74 28.29
C LEU A 239 -0.87 -13.20 26.98
N LEU A 240 -0.65 -13.90 25.87
CA LEU A 240 -1.27 -13.54 24.59
C LEU A 240 -2.79 -13.68 24.60
N GLU A 241 -3.30 -14.68 25.29
CA GLU A 241 -4.75 -14.87 25.43
C GLU A 241 -5.36 -13.81 26.34
N GLU A 242 -4.67 -13.47 27.44
CA GLU A 242 -5.08 -12.40 28.34
C GLU A 242 -5.08 -11.04 27.63
N LEU A 243 -4.01 -10.73 26.88
CA LEU A 243 -3.92 -9.50 26.07
C LEU A 243 -5.02 -9.45 24.99
N ALA A 244 -5.25 -10.57 24.30
CA ALA A 244 -6.30 -10.65 23.31
C ALA A 244 -7.69 -10.47 23.93
N GLN A 245 -7.95 -11.08 25.11
CA GLN A 245 -9.20 -10.87 25.83
C GLN A 245 -9.36 -9.40 26.26
N ALA A 246 -8.32 -8.79 26.81
CA ALA A 246 -8.38 -7.41 27.28
C ALA A 246 -8.57 -6.39 26.13
N LEU A 247 -7.98 -6.66 24.96
CA LEU A 247 -8.10 -5.77 23.77
C LEU A 247 -9.43 -5.91 23.04
N TYR A 248 -10.09 -7.07 23.13
CA TYR A 248 -11.29 -7.39 22.35
C TYR A 248 -12.54 -7.68 23.19
N ALA A 249 -12.46 -7.48 24.51
CA ALA A 249 -13.61 -7.50 25.39
C ALA A 249 -14.43 -6.23 25.20
#